data_b82fba101e5d4f7cb63cf424f0a1c1cb
#
_entry.id   b82fba101e5d4f7cb63cf424f0a1c1cb
#
_cell.length_a   1.000
_cell.length_b   1.000
_cell.length_c   1.000
_cell.angle_alpha   90.00
_cell.angle_beta   90.00
_cell.angle_gamma   90.00
#
_symmetry.space_group_name_H-M   'P 1'
#
loop_
_entity.id
_entity.type
_entity.pdbx_description
1 polymer ?
#
loop_
_entity_poly.entity_id
_entity_poly.type
_entity_poly.pdbx_seq_one_letter_code
_entity_poly.pdbx_strand_id
1 'polypeptide(L)' 'NVKIGNNCIIAGQVGFAGSSSIGDHVMIGGQAGVSGHLKIGNNVHIGGGSGVINDISDNTKVMGYPAKNLRESIKDNR' A
#
# COMPACT_ATOMS: atom_id res chain seq x y z
N ASN A 1 -8.39 2.46 -14.39
CA ASN A 1 -8.38 3.85 -13.86
C ASN A 1 -7.63 4.00 -12.54
N VAL A 2 -6.41 3.50 -12.52
CA VAL A 2 -5.53 3.69 -11.36
C VAL A 2 -4.77 5.00 -11.57
N LYS A 3 -4.79 5.86 -10.56
CA LYS A 3 -4.03 7.11 -10.58
C LYS A 3 -2.83 6.96 -9.64
N ILE A 4 -1.66 7.26 -10.16
CA ILE A 4 -0.42 7.14 -9.40
C ILE A 4 0.27 8.49 -9.39
N GLY A 5 0.62 8.97 -8.20
CA GLY A 5 1.29 10.26 -8.04
C GLY A 5 2.75 10.23 -8.48
N ASN A 6 3.50 11.25 -8.09
CA ASN A 6 4.88 11.46 -8.52
C ASN A 6 5.87 10.71 -7.65
N ASN A 7 6.99 10.30 -8.28
CA ASN A 7 8.13 9.71 -7.57
C ASN A 7 7.76 8.46 -6.78
N CYS A 8 6.91 7.62 -7.36
CA CYS A 8 6.55 6.34 -6.76
C CYS A 8 7.47 5.25 -7.25
N ILE A 9 7.76 4.28 -6.38
CA ILE A 9 8.52 3.09 -6.71
C ILE A 9 7.59 1.90 -6.56
N ILE A 10 7.28 1.24 -7.69
CA ILE A 10 6.38 0.10 -7.72
C ILE A 10 7.15 -1.08 -8.27
N ALA A 11 7.39 -2.08 -7.43
CA ALA A 11 8.15 -3.26 -7.82
C ALA A 11 7.30 -4.18 -8.71
N GLY A 12 7.93 -5.24 -9.21
CA GLY A 12 7.26 -6.15 -10.14
C GLY A 12 6.07 -6.88 -9.55
N GLN A 13 5.11 -7.20 -10.41
CA GLN A 13 3.93 -8.00 -10.09
C GLN A 13 3.00 -7.38 -9.05
N VAL A 14 3.02 -6.06 -8.91
CA VAL A 14 2.03 -5.36 -8.08
C VAL A 14 0.72 -5.30 -8.84
N GLY A 15 -0.36 -5.70 -8.18
CA GLY A 15 -1.70 -5.64 -8.75
C GLY A 15 -2.52 -4.50 -8.17
N PHE A 16 -3.20 -3.78 -9.04
CA PHE A 16 -4.15 -2.75 -8.62
C PHE A 16 -5.52 -3.08 -9.18
N ALA A 17 -6.52 -3.10 -8.34
CA ALA A 17 -7.89 -3.13 -8.82
C ALA A 17 -8.32 -1.71 -9.24
N GLY A 18 -9.29 -1.60 -10.11
CA GLY A 18 -9.65 -0.34 -10.74
C GLY A 18 -10.05 0.76 -9.78
N SER A 19 -9.83 2.00 -10.20
CA SER A 19 -10.24 3.22 -9.50
C SER A 19 -9.53 3.48 -8.17
N SER A 20 -8.34 2.93 -8.00
CA SER A 20 -7.50 3.25 -6.83
C SER A 20 -6.68 4.50 -7.10
N SER A 21 -6.42 5.28 -6.06
CA SER A 21 -5.58 6.48 -6.13
C SER A 21 -4.38 6.30 -5.21
N ILE A 22 -3.18 6.52 -5.75
CA ILE A 22 -1.93 6.39 -5.03
C ILE A 22 -1.30 7.78 -4.93
N GLY A 23 -0.91 8.20 -3.75
CA GLY A 23 -0.30 9.51 -3.54
C GLY A 23 1.12 9.60 -4.07
N ASP A 24 1.87 10.62 -3.61
CA ASP A 24 3.24 10.85 -4.03
C ASP A 24 4.22 10.12 -3.12
N HIS A 25 5.39 9.77 -3.67
CA HIS A 25 6.47 9.15 -2.90
C HIS A 25 6.06 7.84 -2.21
N VAL A 26 5.23 7.05 -2.89
CA VAL A 26 4.78 5.75 -2.38
C VAL A 26 5.72 4.65 -2.85
N MET A 27 6.08 3.74 -1.97
CA MET A 27 6.88 2.56 -2.31
C MET A 27 6.04 1.32 -2.10
N ILE A 28 5.92 0.49 -3.14
CA ILE A 28 5.15 -0.74 -3.08
C ILE A 28 6.06 -1.92 -3.42
N GLY A 29 6.22 -2.84 -2.48
CA GLY A 29 7.03 -4.03 -2.68
C GLY A 29 6.41 -5.00 -3.68
N GLY A 30 7.24 -5.90 -4.21
CA GLY A 30 6.80 -6.84 -5.24
C GLY A 30 5.66 -7.73 -4.78
N GLN A 31 4.78 -8.08 -5.71
CA GLN A 31 3.65 -8.99 -5.50
C GLN A 31 2.61 -8.48 -4.50
N ALA A 32 2.62 -7.18 -4.17
CA ALA A 32 1.56 -6.59 -3.35
C ALA A 32 0.29 -6.41 -4.19
N GLY A 33 -0.84 -6.39 -3.53
CA GLY A 33 -2.13 -6.15 -4.18
C GLY A 33 -2.87 -5.01 -3.50
N VAL A 34 -3.51 -4.17 -4.28
CA VAL A 34 -4.31 -3.05 -3.78
C VAL A 34 -5.73 -3.20 -4.32
N SER A 35 -6.70 -3.31 -3.42
CA SER A 35 -8.11 -3.43 -3.79
C SER A 35 -8.64 -2.17 -4.46
N GLY A 36 -9.75 -2.29 -5.18
CA GLY A 36 -10.34 -1.17 -5.91
C GLY A 36 -10.93 -0.10 -5.01
N HIS A 37 -11.00 1.13 -5.55
CA HIS A 37 -11.63 2.28 -4.90
C HIS A 37 -10.96 2.71 -3.59
N LEU A 38 -9.67 2.41 -3.43
CA LEU A 38 -8.92 2.83 -2.25
C LEU A 38 -8.13 4.11 -2.51
N LYS A 39 -7.85 4.84 -1.45
CA LYS A 39 -6.95 5.98 -1.46
C LYS A 39 -5.73 5.67 -0.61
N ILE A 40 -4.58 5.71 -1.25
CA ILE A 40 -3.30 5.52 -0.58
C ILE A 40 -2.64 6.89 -0.47
N GLY A 41 -2.32 7.31 0.73
CA GLY A 41 -1.76 8.63 0.99
C GLY A 41 -0.35 8.81 0.46
N ASN A 42 0.28 9.94 0.82
CA ASN A 42 1.64 10.25 0.41
C ASN A 42 2.65 9.59 1.36
N ASN A 43 3.83 9.31 0.86
CA ASN A 43 4.92 8.74 1.66
C ASN A 43 4.53 7.42 2.35
N VAL A 44 3.75 6.59 1.66
CA VAL A 44 3.31 5.30 2.17
C VAL A 44 4.26 4.21 1.67
N HIS A 45 4.61 3.28 2.55
CA HIS A 45 5.40 2.12 2.18
C HIS A 45 4.56 0.86 2.37
N ILE A 46 4.40 0.09 1.30
CA ILE A 46 3.64 -1.16 1.31
C ILE A 46 4.63 -2.30 1.11
N GLY A 47 4.72 -3.19 2.09
CA GLY A 47 5.64 -4.32 2.03
C GLY A 47 5.30 -5.31 0.92
N GLY A 48 6.31 -6.05 0.46
CA GLY A 48 6.10 -7.05 -0.59
C GLY A 48 5.10 -8.13 -0.14
N GLY A 49 4.28 -8.60 -1.07
CA GLY A 49 3.26 -9.61 -0.81
C GLY A 49 2.07 -9.13 0.01
N SER A 50 2.00 -7.84 0.32
CA SER A 50 0.91 -7.31 1.15
C SER A 50 -0.41 -7.23 0.38
N GLY A 51 -1.52 -7.39 1.10
CA GLY A 51 -2.85 -7.20 0.53
C GLY A 51 -3.53 -6.00 1.17
N VAL A 52 -3.68 -4.91 0.41
CA VAL A 52 -4.27 -3.67 0.91
C VAL A 52 -5.76 -3.67 0.61
N ILE A 53 -6.57 -3.63 1.66
CA ILE A 53 -8.03 -3.66 1.53
C ILE A 53 -8.72 -2.42 2.13
N ASN A 54 -7.96 -1.50 2.72
CA ASN A 54 -8.47 -0.26 3.28
C ASN A 54 -7.61 0.91 2.85
N ASP A 55 -8.17 2.11 2.91
CA ASP A 55 -7.41 3.33 2.67
C ASP A 55 -6.23 3.41 3.64
N ILE A 56 -5.15 4.02 3.16
CA ILE A 56 -3.94 4.21 3.97
C ILE A 56 -3.65 5.69 4.08
N SER A 57 -3.52 6.20 5.30
CA SER A 57 -3.19 7.60 5.53
C SER A 57 -1.72 7.88 5.22
N ASP A 58 -1.38 9.18 5.11
CA ASP A 58 -0.02 9.62 4.79
C ASP A 58 1.01 9.10 5.80
N ASN A 59 2.23 8.91 5.34
CA ASN A 59 3.38 8.58 6.17
C ASN A 59 3.21 7.27 6.96
N THR A 60 2.57 6.28 6.36
CA THR A 60 2.27 5.00 7.00
C THR A 60 3.03 3.88 6.31
N LYS A 61 3.50 2.92 7.11
CA LYS A 61 4.10 1.68 6.62
C LYS A 61 3.18 0.53 6.96
N VAL A 62 2.88 -0.30 5.97
CA VAL A 62 1.99 -1.44 6.14
C VAL A 62 2.60 -2.71 5.57
N MET A 63 2.20 -3.86 6.10
CA MET A 63 2.53 -5.16 5.52
C MET A 63 1.52 -6.22 5.97
N GLY A 64 1.50 -7.32 5.25
CA GLY A 64 0.65 -8.46 5.57
C GLY A 64 -0.62 -8.52 4.75
N TYR A 65 -1.44 -9.52 5.02
CA TYR A 65 -2.75 -9.70 4.40
C TYR A 65 -3.76 -10.06 5.49
N PRO A 66 -4.74 -9.19 5.80
CA PRO A 66 -4.85 -7.81 5.30
C PRO A 66 -3.68 -6.95 5.79
N ALA A 67 -3.29 -5.96 4.99
CA ALA A 67 -2.16 -5.11 5.34
C ALA A 67 -2.47 -4.31 6.60
N LYS A 68 -1.53 -4.32 7.53
CA LYS A 68 -1.64 -3.62 8.81
C LYS A 68 -0.47 -2.67 9.00
N ASN A 69 -0.72 -1.60 9.75
CA ASN A 69 0.34 -0.72 10.18
C ASN A 69 1.40 -1.51 10.94
N LEU A 70 2.68 -1.27 10.65
CA LEU A 70 3.77 -2.03 11.27
C LEU A 70 3.77 -1.95 12.78
N ARG A 71 3.42 -0.80 13.35
CA ARG A 71 3.34 -0.67 14.80
C ARG A 71 2.29 -1.59 15.40
N GLU A 72 1.14 -1.68 14.74
CA GLU A 72 0.06 -2.57 15.19
C GLU A 72 0.47 -4.04 15.06
N SER A 73 1.13 -4.40 13.97
CA SER A 73 1.63 -5.77 13.77
C SER A 73 2.63 -6.16 14.85
N ILE A 74 3.52 -5.26 15.22
CA ILE A 74 4.51 -5.52 16.29
C ILE A 74 3.81 -5.72 17.62
N LYS A 75 2.80 -4.90 17.92
CA LYS A 75 2.02 -5.06 19.15
C LYS A 75 1.27 -6.37 19.18
N ASP A 76 0.66 -6.76 18.06
CA ASP A 76 -0.13 -7.98 17.97
C ASP A 76 0.71 -9.24 18.17
N ASN A 77 1.99 -9.17 17.89
CA ASN A 77 2.89 -10.30 18.00
C ASN A 77 3.50 -10.48 19.43
N ARG A 78 3.08 -9.66 20.33
CA ARG A 78 3.48 -9.81 21.73
C ARG A 78 2.52 -10.75 22.46
#